data_73d24f3c1131f8f24ffebe0d61cedf7c
#
_entry.id   73d24f3c1131f8f24ffebe0d61cedf7c
#
_cell.length_a   1.000
_cell.length_b   1.000
_cell.length_c   1.000
_cell.angle_alpha   90.00
_cell.angle_beta   90.00
_cell.angle_gamma   90.00
#
_symmetry.space_group_name_H-M   'P 1'
#
loop_
_entity.id
_entity.type
_entity.pdbx_description
1 polymer ?
#
loop_
_entity_poly.entity_id
_entity_poly.type
_entity_poly.pdbx_seq_one_letter_code
_entity_poly.pdbx_strand_id
1 'polypeptide(L)'
;MKAADRKKRAKNIDHRIVVIISILILAAATVTAAVLYNRLSYSNIKLSDMLQFKYTGYDGSGEAAATLVSPMEYTDFSKTVKAKLSSSSGLKNGDSITVTWSYDADTARQMKLRIDDTPYTVKVSGLKEPVKISDDELFKNVKITEEGISPYITVTAENIGTDSFLKTVKFTVADAEKFYAAGDTYKVSAAYDSKLASKDGYVMSSDNPEHTYTVSQGDTYITDPAEITQDELSRMNQTASGLFTDKKAREYGLRIFREMNLMPVWSGASTTFRWESPKLISAYFDIRKSDSPDNDIQKHVNDVKLIYNAVLTQANGTSCNAEVIVRFEDIIGRQDGTVDLNLSSGTIISASARNANIKELISNDASDYDVQTLDIQ
;
A
#
# COMPACT_ATOMS: atom_id res chain seq x y z
N MET A 1 -20.66 -1.91 128.52
CA MET A 1 -19.50 -1.05 128.87
C MET A 1 -18.89 -0.56 127.54
N LYS A 2 -18.71 0.69 127.44
CA LYS A 2 -17.99 1.55 126.53
C LYS A 2 -18.19 1.33 125.06
N ALA A 3 -19.15 2.09 124.45
CA ALA A 3 -19.21 2.42 123.04
C ALA A 3 -18.19 3.49 122.77
N ALA A 4 -17.27 3.27 121.81
CA ALA A 4 -16.31 4.27 121.35
C ALA A 4 -16.89 5.09 120.22
N ASP A 5 -17.00 6.38 120.50
CA ASP A 5 -17.48 7.44 119.64
C ASP A 5 -16.47 7.71 118.48
N ARG A 6 -16.84 7.40 117.26
CA ARG A 6 -16.08 7.83 116.08
C ARG A 6 -16.72 9.08 115.49
N LYS A 7 -16.25 10.22 115.96
CA LYS A 7 -16.48 11.52 115.31
C LYS A 7 -16.02 11.51 113.87
N LYS A 8 -16.97 11.57 112.97
CA LYS A 8 -16.69 11.88 111.50
C LYS A 8 -16.12 13.33 111.48
N ARG A 9 -14.87 13.44 111.21
CA ARG A 9 -14.29 14.75 110.76
C ARG A 9 -14.83 15.01 109.40
N ALA A 10 -15.82 15.90 109.21
CA ALA A 10 -16.15 16.49 107.91
C ALA A 10 -14.99 17.37 107.54
N LYS A 11 -14.25 17.00 106.54
CA LYS A 11 -13.15 17.80 105.93
C LYS A 11 -13.83 19.01 105.31
N ASN A 12 -13.79 20.19 105.94
CA ASN A 12 -14.19 21.45 105.33
C ASN A 12 -13.34 21.65 104.03
N ILE A 13 -13.89 21.35 102.89
CA ILE A 13 -13.23 21.69 101.67
C ILE A 13 -13.27 23.22 101.52
N ASP A 14 -12.09 23.83 101.47
CA ASP A 14 -11.99 25.27 101.33
C ASP A 14 -12.81 25.74 100.11
N HIS A 15 -13.75 26.62 100.34
CA HIS A 15 -14.74 27.07 99.30
C HIS A 15 -14.01 27.66 98.09
N ARG A 16 -12.80 28.16 98.29
CA ARG A 16 -11.89 28.66 97.24
C ARG A 16 -11.45 27.54 96.31
N ILE A 17 -11.15 26.33 96.84
CA ILE A 17 -10.76 25.18 96.06
C ILE A 17 -11.93 24.69 95.22
N VAL A 18 -13.17 24.66 95.76
CA VAL A 18 -14.37 24.30 95.08
C VAL A 18 -14.67 25.22 93.90
N VAL A 19 -14.50 26.53 94.11
CA VAL A 19 -14.67 27.55 93.05
C VAL A 19 -13.62 27.40 91.96
N ILE A 20 -12.37 27.16 92.34
CA ILE A 20 -11.27 26.98 91.35
C ILE A 20 -11.58 25.68 90.50
N ILE A 21 -11.95 24.60 91.17
CA ILE A 21 -12.27 23.37 90.44
C ILE A 21 -13.52 23.53 89.51
N SER A 22 -14.52 24.29 89.97
CA SER A 22 -15.70 24.58 89.17
C SER A 22 -15.37 25.44 87.92
N ILE A 23 -14.47 26.44 88.11
CA ILE A 23 -13.98 27.27 86.99
C ILE A 23 -13.16 26.42 85.99
N LEU A 24 -12.31 25.51 86.44
CA LEU A 24 -11.55 24.60 85.60
C LEU A 24 -12.43 23.63 84.85
N ILE A 25 -13.47 23.07 85.50
CA ILE A 25 -14.48 22.18 84.81
C ILE A 25 -15.25 22.98 83.81
N LEU A 26 -15.65 24.23 84.09
CA LEU A 26 -16.40 25.06 83.13
C LEU A 26 -15.50 25.42 81.93
N ALA A 27 -14.25 25.79 82.23
CA ALA A 27 -13.26 26.06 81.16
C ALA A 27 -12.99 24.79 80.27
N ALA A 28 -12.84 23.65 80.91
CA ALA A 28 -12.71 22.39 80.16
C ALA A 28 -13.98 22.05 79.33
N ALA A 29 -15.16 22.25 79.92
CA ALA A 29 -16.41 22.05 79.20
C ALA A 29 -16.59 23.01 78.04
N THR A 30 -16.23 24.28 78.17
CA THR A 30 -16.28 25.28 77.07
C THR A 30 -15.28 24.96 75.98
N VAL A 31 -14.05 24.57 76.32
CA VAL A 31 -13.07 24.12 75.35
C VAL A 31 -13.54 22.85 74.60
N THR A 32 -14.08 21.89 75.38
CA THR A 32 -14.61 20.66 74.76
C THR A 32 -15.82 20.97 73.86
N ALA A 33 -16.72 21.83 74.27
CA ALA A 33 -17.88 22.26 73.47
C ALA A 33 -17.44 23.01 72.21
N ALA A 34 -16.45 23.89 72.33
CA ALA A 34 -15.87 24.62 71.16
C ALA A 34 -15.17 23.70 70.20
N VAL A 35 -14.43 22.67 70.66
CA VAL A 35 -13.80 21.65 69.82
C VAL A 35 -14.86 20.77 69.18
N LEU A 36 -15.88 20.36 69.89
CA LEU A 36 -17.01 19.60 69.34
C LEU A 36 -17.81 20.42 68.32
N TYR A 37 -18.14 21.69 68.64
CA TYR A 37 -18.79 22.58 67.71
C TYR A 37 -17.97 22.78 66.43
N ASN A 38 -16.66 22.99 66.58
CA ASN A 38 -15.78 23.14 65.45
C ASN A 38 -15.66 21.83 64.61
N ARG A 39 -15.69 20.65 65.24
CA ARG A 39 -15.75 19.37 64.57
C ARG A 39 -17.06 19.12 63.86
N LEU A 40 -18.17 19.43 64.43
CA LEU A 40 -19.52 19.23 63.91
C LEU A 40 -19.92 20.28 62.87
N SER A 41 -19.26 21.42 62.83
CA SER A 41 -19.55 22.51 61.87
C SER A 41 -18.82 22.36 60.54
N TYR A 42 -17.89 21.39 60.39
CA TYR A 42 -17.18 21.12 59.13
C TYR A 42 -17.78 19.91 58.43
N SER A 43 -18.06 20.06 57.12
CA SER A 43 -18.40 18.96 56.26
C SER A 43 -17.17 18.22 55.80
N ASN A 44 -17.16 16.90 55.91
CA ASN A 44 -16.02 16.06 55.42
C ASN A 44 -16.32 15.71 53.97
N ILE A 45 -15.37 15.99 53.09
CA ILE A 45 -15.44 15.66 51.65
C ILE A 45 -14.28 14.76 51.31
N LYS A 46 -14.54 13.61 50.76
CA LYS A 46 -13.56 12.70 50.18
C LYS A 46 -13.55 12.90 48.68
N LEU A 47 -12.43 13.37 48.12
CA LEU A 47 -12.35 13.75 46.70
C LEU A 47 -12.54 12.56 45.79
N SER A 48 -12.12 11.36 46.22
CA SER A 48 -12.36 10.12 45.43
C SER A 48 -13.83 9.82 45.17
N ASP A 49 -14.74 10.21 46.07
CA ASP A 49 -16.17 9.95 45.96
C ASP A 49 -16.84 10.87 44.97
N MET A 50 -16.16 11.95 44.58
CA MET A 50 -16.60 12.92 43.58
C MET A 50 -16.12 12.59 42.17
N LEU A 51 -15.43 11.46 41.98
CA LEU A 51 -14.78 11.15 40.73
C LEU A 51 -15.53 10.06 39.97
N GLN A 52 -15.81 10.32 38.70
CA GLN A 52 -16.31 9.32 37.75
C GLN A 52 -15.28 9.09 36.67
N PHE A 53 -14.99 7.81 36.36
CA PHE A 53 -14.13 7.40 35.28
C PHE A 53 -14.93 6.94 34.08
N LYS A 54 -14.44 7.35 32.90
CA LYS A 54 -14.89 6.78 31.62
C LYS A 54 -13.65 6.23 30.92
N TYR A 55 -13.71 4.94 30.61
CA TYR A 55 -12.67 4.26 29.82
C TYR A 55 -13.19 4.09 28.39
N THR A 56 -12.34 4.36 27.41
CA THR A 56 -12.66 4.24 25.98
C THR A 56 -11.49 3.65 25.24
N GLY A 57 -11.73 3.05 24.07
CA GLY A 57 -10.71 2.45 23.22
C GLY A 57 -10.54 0.96 23.47
N TYR A 58 -9.36 0.46 23.11
CA TYR A 58 -9.06 -0.96 23.11
C TYR A 58 -7.96 -1.29 24.12
N ASP A 59 -7.89 -2.55 24.52
CA ASP A 59 -6.87 -3.06 25.43
C ASP A 59 -5.46 -2.85 24.85
N GLY A 60 -4.62 -2.09 25.58
CA GLY A 60 -3.30 -1.66 25.11
C GLY A 60 -3.25 -0.27 24.45
N SER A 61 -4.40 0.30 24.05
CA SER A 61 -4.51 1.68 23.52
C SER A 61 -5.65 2.46 24.18
N GLY A 62 -6.10 2.02 25.35
CA GLY A 62 -7.20 2.62 26.10
C GLY A 62 -6.90 4.03 26.56
N GLU A 63 -7.95 4.83 26.69
CA GLU A 63 -7.93 6.18 27.24
C GLU A 63 -8.82 6.25 28.48
N ALA A 64 -8.39 7.01 29.50
CA ALA A 64 -9.16 7.29 30.70
C ALA A 64 -9.48 8.78 30.79
N ALA A 65 -10.73 9.09 30.96
CA ALA A 65 -11.20 10.41 31.34
C ALA A 65 -11.78 10.36 32.75
N ALA A 66 -11.39 11.31 33.60
CA ALA A 66 -11.91 11.48 34.94
C ALA A 66 -12.73 12.76 35.00
N THR A 67 -13.97 12.66 35.45
CA THR A 67 -14.87 13.82 35.59
C THR A 67 -15.27 13.97 37.05
N LEU A 68 -15.16 15.19 37.57
CA LEU A 68 -15.65 15.53 38.90
C LEU A 68 -17.16 15.75 38.87
N VAL A 69 -17.88 15.00 39.69
CA VAL A 69 -19.33 15.16 39.91
C VAL A 69 -19.49 15.73 41.31
N SER A 70 -19.86 16.99 41.39
CA SER A 70 -20.03 17.70 42.68
C SER A 70 -21.50 17.79 43.03
N PRO A 71 -21.89 17.59 44.29
CA PRO A 71 -23.20 18.07 44.80
C PRO A 71 -23.33 19.58 44.58
N MET A 72 -24.54 20.05 44.35
CA MET A 72 -24.81 21.48 44.04
C MET A 72 -24.31 22.41 45.15
N GLU A 73 -24.31 21.97 46.41
CA GLU A 73 -23.84 22.72 47.59
C GLU A 73 -22.37 23.01 47.63
N TYR A 74 -21.54 22.26 46.85
CA TYR A 74 -20.05 22.40 46.83
C TYR A 74 -19.53 22.88 45.47
N THR A 75 -20.39 23.47 44.65
CA THR A 75 -20.08 23.84 43.24
C THR A 75 -18.89 24.79 43.16
N ASP A 76 -18.77 25.79 44.05
CA ASP A 76 -17.69 26.76 44.01
C ASP A 76 -16.36 26.14 44.44
N PHE A 77 -16.33 25.24 45.42
CA PHE A 77 -15.17 24.48 45.77
C PHE A 77 -14.74 23.53 44.66
N SER A 78 -15.67 22.77 44.10
CA SER A 78 -15.39 21.77 43.05
C SER A 78 -14.75 22.36 41.80
N LYS A 79 -15.05 23.64 41.47
CA LYS A 79 -14.39 24.36 40.35
C LYS A 79 -12.87 24.54 40.58
N THR A 80 -12.42 24.52 41.82
CA THR A 80 -11.00 24.66 42.15
C THR A 80 -10.26 23.33 42.18
N VAL A 81 -11.00 22.20 42.23
CA VAL A 81 -10.42 20.86 42.35
C VAL A 81 -9.94 20.39 40.98
N LYS A 82 -8.69 19.94 40.92
CA LYS A 82 -8.08 19.31 39.75
C LYS A 82 -7.59 17.93 40.12
N ALA A 83 -8.04 16.92 39.36
CA ALA A 83 -7.56 15.57 39.45
C ALA A 83 -6.44 15.37 38.40
N LYS A 84 -5.30 14.86 38.84
CA LYS A 84 -4.18 14.49 37.96
C LYS A 84 -4.05 12.97 37.96
N LEU A 85 -4.16 12.36 36.81
CA LEU A 85 -4.01 10.93 36.59
C LEU A 85 -2.52 10.60 36.37
N SER A 86 -2.03 9.48 36.92
CA SER A 86 -0.68 8.97 36.67
C SER A 86 -0.48 8.56 35.20
N SER A 87 -1.53 8.07 34.54
CA SER A 87 -1.60 7.79 33.10
C SER A 87 -3.03 7.98 32.62
N SER A 88 -3.20 8.49 31.38
CA SER A 88 -4.52 8.68 30.77
C SER A 88 -4.65 8.05 29.38
N SER A 89 -3.57 7.45 28.85
CA SER A 89 -3.55 6.84 27.52
C SER A 89 -2.65 5.60 27.49
N GLY A 90 -2.80 4.77 26.46
CA GLY A 90 -2.05 3.52 26.31
C GLY A 90 -2.38 2.48 27.37
N LEU A 91 -3.61 2.53 27.88
CA LEU A 91 -4.05 1.73 29.02
C LEU A 91 -4.47 0.31 28.60
N LYS A 92 -4.26 -0.63 29.51
CA LYS A 92 -4.73 -2.02 29.42
C LYS A 92 -5.76 -2.30 30.50
N ASN A 93 -6.62 -3.30 30.24
CA ASN A 93 -7.49 -3.85 31.29
C ASN A 93 -6.63 -4.39 32.44
N GLY A 94 -6.96 -3.99 33.68
CA GLY A 94 -6.20 -4.35 34.89
C GLY A 94 -5.10 -3.36 35.28
N ASP A 95 -4.75 -2.40 34.44
CA ASP A 95 -3.82 -1.32 34.81
C ASP A 95 -4.32 -0.53 36.01
N SER A 96 -3.40 0.00 36.79
CA SER A 96 -3.71 0.81 37.96
C SER A 96 -3.40 2.29 37.67
N ILE A 97 -4.41 3.14 37.79
CA ILE A 97 -4.28 4.59 37.65
C ILE A 97 -4.34 5.20 39.05
N THR A 98 -3.31 5.93 39.43
CA THR A 98 -3.30 6.72 40.68
C THR A 98 -3.71 8.14 40.37
N VAL A 99 -4.67 8.65 41.13
CA VAL A 99 -5.16 10.02 41.07
C VAL A 99 -4.56 10.81 42.21
N THR A 100 -4.00 11.96 41.92
CA THR A 100 -3.56 12.98 42.86
C THR A 100 -4.35 14.26 42.67
N TRP A 101 -4.46 15.04 43.73
CA TRP A 101 -5.35 16.17 43.78
C TRP A 101 -4.61 17.52 43.96
N SER A 102 -5.19 18.56 43.45
CA SER A 102 -4.90 19.95 43.83
C SER A 102 -6.20 20.73 43.89
N TYR A 103 -6.31 21.63 44.89
CA TYR A 103 -7.49 22.44 45.12
C TYR A 103 -7.10 23.74 45.86
N ASP A 104 -8.00 24.72 45.89
CA ASP A 104 -7.83 25.92 46.66
C ASP A 104 -8.20 25.70 48.13
N ALA A 105 -7.18 25.64 49.00
CA ALA A 105 -7.34 25.41 50.42
C ALA A 105 -8.05 26.57 51.14
N ASP A 106 -7.98 27.80 50.63
CA ASP A 106 -8.67 28.94 51.21
C ASP A 106 -10.16 28.87 50.96
N THR A 107 -10.57 28.53 49.74
CA THR A 107 -11.97 28.27 49.42
C THR A 107 -12.54 27.12 50.26
N ALA A 108 -11.79 26.02 50.43
CA ALA A 108 -12.20 24.92 51.31
C ALA A 108 -12.44 25.38 52.75
N ARG A 109 -11.53 26.21 53.34
CA ARG A 109 -11.66 26.77 54.69
C ARG A 109 -12.85 27.71 54.82
N GLN A 110 -13.07 28.60 53.86
CA GLN A 110 -14.19 29.51 53.84
C GLN A 110 -15.53 28.78 53.86
N MET A 111 -15.62 27.66 53.11
CA MET A 111 -16.80 26.83 53.04
C MET A 111 -16.87 25.82 54.21
N LYS A 112 -15.98 25.86 55.18
CA LYS A 112 -15.89 24.93 56.33
C LYS A 112 -15.84 23.44 55.86
N LEU A 113 -15.01 23.16 54.86
CA LEU A 113 -14.82 21.81 54.34
C LEU A 113 -13.52 21.20 54.92
N ARG A 114 -13.58 19.94 55.28
CA ARG A 114 -12.42 19.08 55.53
C ARG A 114 -12.26 18.15 54.36
N ILE A 115 -11.14 18.30 53.68
CA ILE A 115 -10.88 17.61 52.47
C ILE A 115 -10.00 16.37 52.75
N ASP A 116 -10.48 15.17 52.33
CA ASP A 116 -9.67 13.98 52.21
C ASP A 116 -9.16 13.93 50.78
N ASP A 117 -7.89 14.30 50.58
CA ASP A 117 -7.17 14.32 49.32
C ASP A 117 -6.19 13.15 49.18
N THR A 118 -6.39 12.09 49.97
CA THR A 118 -5.57 10.88 49.90
C THR A 118 -5.54 10.35 48.44
N PRO A 119 -4.33 10.05 47.89
CA PRO A 119 -4.23 9.49 46.56
C PRO A 119 -5.11 8.25 46.39
N TYR A 120 -5.88 8.25 45.32
CA TYR A 120 -6.85 7.20 45.03
C TYR A 120 -6.35 6.34 43.84
N THR A 121 -6.35 5.03 44.01
CA THR A 121 -5.96 4.10 42.94
C THR A 121 -7.20 3.35 42.43
N VAL A 122 -7.40 3.34 41.10
CA VAL A 122 -8.46 2.64 40.42
C VAL A 122 -7.89 1.71 39.37
N LYS A 123 -8.54 0.58 39.17
CA LYS A 123 -8.20 -0.35 38.08
C LYS A 123 -8.99 -0.06 36.83
N VAL A 124 -8.27 -0.03 35.69
CA VAL A 124 -8.88 0.10 34.36
C VAL A 124 -9.66 -1.17 34.03
N SER A 125 -10.86 -1.01 33.49
CA SER A 125 -11.69 -2.14 33.07
C SER A 125 -12.68 -1.68 31.99
N GLY A 126 -13.14 -2.64 31.16
CA GLY A 126 -14.15 -2.38 30.12
C GLY A 126 -13.58 -1.84 28.81
N LEU A 127 -12.25 -1.86 28.62
CA LEU A 127 -11.65 -1.65 27.32
C LEU A 127 -11.98 -2.85 26.42
N LYS A 128 -12.20 -2.56 25.12
CA LYS A 128 -12.51 -3.60 24.14
C LYS A 128 -11.27 -4.42 23.81
N GLU A 129 -11.44 -5.68 23.51
CA GLU A 129 -10.36 -6.51 22.98
C GLU A 129 -10.05 -6.09 21.53
N PRO A 130 -8.76 -5.90 21.18
CA PRO A 130 -8.38 -5.60 19.81
C PRO A 130 -8.49 -6.84 18.91
N VAL A 131 -8.75 -6.62 17.63
CA VAL A 131 -8.76 -7.68 16.62
C VAL A 131 -7.33 -7.95 16.16
N LYS A 132 -6.91 -9.22 16.21
CA LYS A 132 -5.62 -9.64 15.64
C LYS A 132 -5.78 -9.83 14.14
N ILE A 133 -4.90 -9.21 13.37
CA ILE A 133 -4.82 -9.36 11.92
C ILE A 133 -3.53 -10.11 11.57
N SER A 134 -3.67 -11.25 10.91
CA SER A 134 -2.55 -11.97 10.32
C SER A 134 -2.09 -11.30 9.02
N ASP A 135 -0.88 -11.62 8.56
CA ASP A 135 -0.38 -11.11 7.30
C ASP A 135 -1.31 -11.50 6.15
N ASP A 136 -1.78 -12.76 6.10
CA ASP A 136 -2.74 -13.22 5.08
C ASP A 136 -4.06 -12.44 5.10
N GLU A 137 -4.55 -12.05 6.28
CA GLU A 137 -5.77 -11.24 6.39
C GLU A 137 -5.53 -9.80 5.94
N LEU A 138 -4.34 -9.24 6.24
CA LEU A 138 -3.96 -7.92 5.79
C LEU A 138 -3.92 -7.87 4.27
N PHE A 139 -3.28 -8.86 3.63
CA PHE A 139 -3.12 -8.92 2.17
C PHE A 139 -4.41 -9.25 1.40
N LYS A 140 -5.53 -9.55 2.07
CA LYS A 140 -6.87 -9.54 1.43
C LYS A 140 -7.34 -8.13 1.05
N ASN A 141 -6.69 -7.10 1.58
CA ASN A 141 -7.00 -5.69 1.31
C ASN A 141 -6.13 -5.08 0.20
N VAL A 142 -5.39 -5.89 -0.55
CA VAL A 142 -4.65 -5.47 -1.73
C VAL A 142 -5.27 -6.07 -2.98
N LYS A 143 -5.40 -5.22 -4.00
CA LYS A 143 -5.71 -5.64 -5.36
C LYS A 143 -4.42 -5.63 -6.16
N ILE A 144 -4.06 -6.78 -6.68
CA ILE A 144 -2.95 -6.92 -7.62
C ILE A 144 -3.50 -6.77 -9.04
N THR A 145 -2.80 -6.01 -9.86
CA THR A 145 -3.07 -5.88 -11.29
C THR A 145 -1.80 -6.24 -12.05
N GLU A 146 -1.90 -7.19 -12.95
CA GLU A 146 -0.84 -7.66 -13.84
C GLU A 146 -1.20 -7.22 -15.25
N GLU A 147 -0.30 -6.48 -15.93
CA GLU A 147 -0.53 -5.93 -17.27
C GLU A 147 0.67 -6.22 -18.16
N GLY A 148 0.40 -6.61 -19.41
CA GLY A 148 1.40 -6.93 -20.42
C GLY A 148 1.33 -8.37 -20.90
N ILE A 149 2.34 -8.75 -21.67
CA ILE A 149 2.51 -10.08 -22.24
C ILE A 149 3.86 -10.61 -21.78
N SER A 150 3.89 -11.87 -21.32
CA SER A 150 5.14 -12.50 -20.86
C SER A 150 6.22 -12.45 -21.96
N PRO A 151 7.48 -12.10 -21.63
CA PRO A 151 8.07 -11.85 -20.30
C PRO A 151 8.05 -10.37 -19.84
N TYR A 152 7.21 -9.53 -20.39
CA TYR A 152 7.15 -8.09 -20.11
C TYR A 152 5.90 -7.70 -19.32
N ILE A 153 5.55 -8.47 -18.29
CA ILE A 153 4.42 -8.21 -17.41
C ILE A 153 4.86 -7.22 -16.34
N THR A 154 4.11 -6.15 -16.17
CA THR A 154 4.22 -5.21 -15.04
C THR A 154 3.22 -5.55 -13.96
N VAL A 155 3.58 -5.32 -12.71
CA VAL A 155 2.75 -5.63 -11.55
C VAL A 155 2.53 -4.38 -10.72
N THR A 156 1.27 -4.11 -10.37
CA THR A 156 0.90 -3.03 -9.46
C THR A 156 0.06 -3.55 -8.30
N ALA A 157 0.16 -2.87 -7.16
CA ALA A 157 -0.59 -3.20 -5.94
C ALA A 157 -1.38 -1.97 -5.49
N GLU A 158 -2.71 -2.12 -5.39
CA GLU A 158 -3.61 -1.07 -4.95
C GLU A 158 -4.28 -1.45 -3.64
N ASN A 159 -4.35 -0.52 -2.69
CA ASN A 159 -5.06 -0.73 -1.43
C ASN A 159 -6.58 -0.62 -1.66
N ILE A 160 -7.32 -1.68 -1.32
CA ILE A 160 -8.78 -1.75 -1.38
C ILE A 160 -9.44 -1.83 0.01
N GLY A 161 -8.67 -1.62 1.08
CA GLY A 161 -9.17 -1.60 2.46
C GLY A 161 -10.31 -0.59 2.63
N THR A 162 -11.31 -0.94 3.46
CA THR A 162 -12.54 -0.14 3.58
C THR A 162 -12.68 0.62 4.90
N ASP A 163 -12.06 0.14 5.97
CA ASP A 163 -12.11 0.82 7.26
C ASP A 163 -11.05 1.94 7.41
N SER A 164 -11.12 2.68 8.52
CA SER A 164 -10.27 3.84 8.78
C SER A 164 -8.79 3.51 8.82
N PHE A 165 -8.41 2.39 9.42
CA PHE A 165 -7.03 1.95 9.51
C PHE A 165 -6.55 1.30 8.22
N LEU A 166 -7.30 0.31 7.67
CA LEU A 166 -6.88 -0.44 6.49
C LEU A 166 -6.68 0.45 5.26
N LYS A 167 -7.45 1.53 5.12
CA LYS A 167 -7.23 2.55 4.06
C LYS A 167 -5.87 3.24 4.11
N THR A 168 -5.23 3.26 5.27
CA THR A 168 -3.92 3.93 5.44
C THR A 168 -2.73 3.03 5.16
N VAL A 169 -2.95 1.73 5.03
CA VAL A 169 -1.90 0.75 4.72
C VAL A 169 -1.37 0.99 3.31
N LYS A 170 -0.05 1.02 3.17
CA LYS A 170 0.61 1.16 1.88
C LYS A 170 1.17 -0.18 1.45
N PHE A 171 0.69 -0.69 0.33
CA PHE A 171 1.24 -1.88 -0.31
C PHE A 171 2.24 -1.47 -1.38
N THR A 172 3.37 -2.15 -1.43
CA THR A 172 4.47 -1.86 -2.36
C THR A 172 5.00 -3.15 -2.95
N VAL A 173 5.01 -3.23 -4.28
CA VAL A 173 5.64 -4.33 -4.99
C VAL A 173 7.16 -4.15 -4.93
N ALA A 174 7.88 -5.18 -4.52
CA ALA A 174 9.35 -5.17 -4.62
C ALA A 174 9.73 -5.17 -6.10
N ASP A 175 10.73 -4.35 -6.45
CA ASP A 175 11.21 -4.21 -7.84
C ASP A 175 10.08 -3.86 -8.83
N ALA A 176 9.23 -2.88 -8.47
CA ALA A 176 8.05 -2.49 -9.26
C ALA A 176 8.35 -2.06 -10.70
N GLU A 177 9.61 -1.69 -10.99
CA GLU A 177 10.07 -1.32 -12.34
C GLU A 177 10.56 -2.52 -13.15
N LYS A 178 10.64 -3.70 -12.56
CA LYS A 178 11.05 -4.93 -13.23
C LYS A 178 9.89 -5.49 -14.05
N PHE A 179 10.22 -6.07 -15.20
CA PHE A 179 9.30 -6.93 -15.93
C PHE A 179 9.37 -8.36 -15.41
N TYR A 180 8.24 -9.04 -15.45
CA TYR A 180 8.07 -10.42 -15.00
C TYR A 180 7.58 -11.31 -16.13
N ALA A 181 8.04 -12.55 -16.12
CA ALA A 181 7.48 -13.59 -16.97
C ALA A 181 6.32 -14.31 -16.25
N ALA A 182 5.45 -14.94 -17.01
CA ALA A 182 4.42 -15.83 -16.47
C ALA A 182 5.06 -16.93 -15.62
N GLY A 183 4.57 -17.11 -14.39
CA GLY A 183 5.14 -18.04 -13.41
C GLY A 183 6.26 -17.47 -12.53
N ASP A 184 6.78 -16.29 -12.80
CA ASP A 184 7.71 -15.61 -11.90
C ASP A 184 7.04 -15.27 -10.58
N THR A 185 7.85 -15.12 -9.52
CA THR A 185 7.36 -14.70 -8.22
C THR A 185 7.84 -13.29 -7.88
N TYR A 186 6.99 -12.55 -7.17
CA TYR A 186 7.31 -11.23 -6.65
C TYR A 186 6.76 -11.07 -5.24
N LYS A 187 7.37 -10.16 -4.48
CA LYS A 187 6.94 -9.84 -3.12
C LYS A 187 6.19 -8.52 -3.07
N VAL A 188 5.17 -8.49 -2.25
CA VAL A 188 4.48 -7.27 -1.87
C VAL A 188 4.66 -7.07 -0.38
N SER A 189 5.14 -5.91 0.03
CA SER A 189 5.26 -5.49 1.42
C SER A 189 4.12 -4.54 1.79
N ALA A 190 3.75 -4.53 3.08
CA ALA A 190 2.77 -3.61 3.61
C ALA A 190 3.40 -2.73 4.71
N ALA A 191 3.24 -1.42 4.60
CA ALA A 191 3.65 -0.46 5.62
C ALA A 191 2.42 0.17 6.28
N TYR A 192 2.43 0.25 7.61
CA TYR A 192 1.32 0.80 8.39
C TYR A 192 1.81 1.56 9.63
N ASP A 193 0.95 2.41 10.19
CA ASP A 193 1.18 3.07 11.48
C ASP A 193 0.63 2.20 12.62
N SER A 194 1.53 1.65 13.44
CA SER A 194 1.17 0.78 14.57
C SER A 194 0.35 1.49 15.65
N LYS A 195 0.53 2.80 15.83
CA LYS A 195 -0.25 3.59 16.78
C LYS A 195 -1.69 3.77 16.28
N LEU A 196 -1.84 4.02 14.99
CA LEU A 196 -3.16 4.13 14.37
C LEU A 196 -3.87 2.77 14.39
N ALA A 197 -3.16 1.69 14.07
CA ALA A 197 -3.69 0.33 14.19
C ALA A 197 -4.25 0.06 15.59
N SER A 198 -3.44 0.29 16.62
CA SER A 198 -3.83 0.09 18.02
C SER A 198 -5.01 0.97 18.43
N LYS A 199 -5.04 2.23 17.98
CA LYS A 199 -6.14 3.16 18.25
C LYS A 199 -7.47 2.70 17.63
N ASP A 200 -7.41 2.14 16.43
CA ASP A 200 -8.56 1.60 15.71
C ASP A 200 -8.91 0.15 16.14
N GLY A 201 -8.13 -0.40 17.07
CA GLY A 201 -8.40 -1.70 17.70
C GLY A 201 -7.83 -2.88 16.95
N TYR A 202 -6.74 -2.69 16.24
CA TYR A 202 -6.03 -3.77 15.55
C TYR A 202 -4.67 -4.07 16.17
N VAL A 203 -4.32 -5.34 16.21
CA VAL A 203 -2.99 -5.84 16.55
C VAL A 203 -2.48 -6.67 15.38
N MET A 204 -1.40 -6.19 14.77
CA MET A 204 -0.77 -6.87 13.64
C MET A 204 0.10 -8.02 14.13
N SER A 205 0.16 -9.11 13.36
CA SER A 205 1.02 -10.26 13.69
C SER A 205 2.49 -10.02 13.32
N SER A 206 2.79 -9.11 12.41
CA SER A 206 4.13 -8.78 11.95
C SER A 206 4.33 -7.27 11.88
N ASP A 207 5.52 -6.79 12.25
CA ASP A 207 5.91 -5.38 12.08
C ASP A 207 6.25 -5.04 10.62
N ASN A 208 6.61 -6.04 9.82
CA ASN A 208 6.93 -5.91 8.40
C ASN A 208 6.21 -7.01 7.61
N PRO A 209 4.92 -6.88 7.38
CA PRO A 209 4.15 -7.88 6.65
C PRO A 209 4.62 -7.96 5.19
N GLU A 210 4.85 -9.19 4.72
CA GLU A 210 5.17 -9.47 3.31
C GLU A 210 4.35 -10.66 2.83
N HIS A 211 3.95 -10.61 1.55
CA HIS A 211 3.32 -11.74 0.87
C HIS A 211 3.95 -11.97 -0.49
N THR A 212 4.12 -13.24 -0.87
CA THR A 212 4.68 -13.61 -2.17
C THR A 212 3.56 -14.04 -3.10
N TYR A 213 3.52 -13.43 -4.26
CA TYR A 213 2.60 -13.75 -5.35
C TYR A 213 3.34 -14.41 -6.49
N THR A 214 2.61 -15.12 -7.32
CA THR A 214 3.10 -15.70 -8.57
C THR A 214 2.35 -15.05 -9.72
N VAL A 215 3.09 -14.58 -10.72
CA VAL A 215 2.50 -14.00 -11.94
C VAL A 215 1.62 -15.04 -12.64
N SER A 216 0.42 -14.62 -13.00
CA SER A 216 -0.57 -15.48 -13.65
C SER A 216 -0.05 -16.03 -14.96
N GLN A 217 -0.50 -17.23 -15.33
CA GLN A 217 -0.30 -17.74 -16.68
C GLN A 217 -1.17 -16.92 -17.63
N GLY A 218 -0.57 -16.51 -18.74
CA GLY A 218 -1.22 -15.64 -19.74
C GLY A 218 -0.62 -15.82 -21.13
N ASP A 219 -0.93 -14.88 -21.99
CA ASP A 219 -0.35 -14.82 -23.33
C ASP A 219 1.17 -14.56 -23.22
N THR A 220 1.93 -15.17 -24.13
CA THR A 220 3.40 -15.12 -24.13
C THR A 220 3.90 -14.79 -25.54
N TYR A 221 4.88 -13.90 -25.65
CA TYR A 221 5.57 -13.77 -26.93
C TYR A 221 6.23 -15.09 -27.33
N ILE A 222 6.05 -15.51 -28.57
CA ILE A 222 6.70 -16.71 -29.10
C ILE A 222 8.21 -16.49 -29.05
N THR A 223 8.94 -17.50 -28.56
CA THR A 223 10.40 -17.48 -28.47
C THR A 223 11.05 -18.67 -29.19
N ASP A 224 10.29 -19.70 -29.52
CA ASP A 224 10.74 -20.85 -30.28
C ASP A 224 10.18 -20.79 -31.70
N PRO A 225 11.01 -20.71 -32.77
CA PRO A 225 10.55 -20.73 -34.15
C PRO A 225 9.73 -21.97 -34.52
N ALA A 226 9.92 -23.08 -33.79
CA ALA A 226 9.13 -24.30 -33.99
C ALA A 226 7.63 -24.15 -33.70
N GLU A 227 7.26 -23.12 -32.94
CA GLU A 227 5.87 -22.79 -32.67
C GLU A 227 5.18 -22.15 -33.88
N ILE A 228 5.93 -21.66 -34.88
CA ILE A 228 5.38 -21.12 -36.14
C ILE A 228 5.24 -22.24 -37.17
N THR A 229 4.05 -22.70 -37.34
CA THR A 229 3.72 -23.80 -38.25
C THR A 229 3.69 -23.37 -39.71
N GLN A 230 3.70 -24.33 -40.63
CA GLN A 230 3.56 -24.06 -42.08
C GLN A 230 2.22 -23.39 -42.43
N ASP A 231 1.14 -23.72 -41.71
CA ASP A 231 -0.16 -23.06 -41.88
C ASP A 231 -0.11 -21.59 -41.51
N GLU A 232 0.61 -21.25 -40.44
CA GLU A 232 0.81 -19.88 -39.99
C GLU A 232 1.68 -19.10 -40.97
N LEU A 233 2.78 -19.68 -41.45
CA LEU A 233 3.60 -19.09 -42.52
C LEU A 233 2.77 -18.88 -43.81
N SER A 234 1.88 -19.82 -44.17
CA SER A 234 1.01 -19.68 -45.32
C SER A 234 0.03 -18.52 -45.16
N ARG A 235 -0.52 -18.31 -43.97
CA ARG A 235 -1.40 -17.15 -43.65
C ARG A 235 -0.66 -15.83 -43.75
N MET A 236 0.58 -15.77 -43.22
CA MET A 236 1.45 -14.59 -43.35
C MET A 236 1.77 -14.33 -44.83
N ASN A 237 2.15 -15.35 -45.59
CA ASN A 237 2.46 -15.24 -47.01
C ASN A 237 1.24 -14.75 -47.85
N GLN A 238 0.05 -15.25 -47.53
CA GLN A 238 -1.17 -14.75 -48.15
C GLN A 238 -1.41 -13.25 -47.86
N THR A 239 -1.23 -12.83 -46.60
CA THR A 239 -1.35 -11.41 -46.22
C THR A 239 -0.28 -10.56 -46.89
N ALA A 240 0.97 -11.01 -46.88
CA ALA A 240 2.09 -10.33 -47.52
C ALA A 240 1.90 -10.14 -49.04
N SER A 241 1.30 -11.12 -49.72
CA SER A 241 0.99 -11.02 -51.14
C SER A 241 0.08 -9.82 -51.45
N GLY A 242 -0.82 -9.45 -50.54
CA GLY A 242 -1.68 -8.28 -50.67
C GLY A 242 -0.96 -6.94 -50.55
N LEU A 243 0.29 -6.93 -50.08
CA LEU A 243 1.10 -5.70 -49.94
C LEU A 243 1.80 -5.31 -51.24
N PHE A 244 1.89 -6.21 -52.23
CA PHE A 244 2.53 -5.92 -53.54
C PHE A 244 1.60 -5.11 -54.44
N THR A 245 1.25 -3.92 -54.00
CA THR A 245 0.36 -2.98 -54.72
C THR A 245 1.14 -2.04 -55.64
N ASP A 246 0.45 -1.46 -56.63
CA ASP A 246 1.02 -0.42 -57.50
C ASP A 246 1.50 0.82 -56.69
N LYS A 247 0.85 1.12 -55.57
CA LYS A 247 1.28 2.21 -54.65
C LYS A 247 2.66 1.88 -54.08
N LYS A 248 2.86 0.68 -53.60
CA LYS A 248 4.14 0.19 -53.07
C LYS A 248 5.20 0.04 -54.16
N ALA A 249 4.81 -0.39 -55.34
CA ALA A 249 5.70 -0.45 -56.49
C ALA A 249 6.25 0.97 -56.83
N ARG A 250 5.43 2.00 -56.78
CA ARG A 250 5.88 3.38 -56.99
C ARG A 250 6.75 3.91 -55.87
N GLU A 251 6.46 3.56 -54.62
CA GLU A 251 7.24 3.97 -53.47
C GLU A 251 8.71 3.51 -53.58
N TYR A 252 8.94 2.29 -53.97
CA TYR A 252 10.26 1.67 -54.05
C TYR A 252 10.87 1.77 -55.49
N GLY A 253 10.08 1.81 -56.50
CA GLY A 253 10.47 1.64 -57.91
C GLY A 253 11.52 2.63 -58.39
N LEU A 254 11.35 3.94 -58.12
CA LEU A 254 12.34 4.95 -58.50
C LEU A 254 13.72 4.69 -57.90
N ARG A 255 13.79 4.24 -56.67
CA ARG A 255 15.04 3.90 -55.99
C ARG A 255 15.71 2.70 -56.61
N ILE A 256 14.97 1.62 -56.77
CA ILE A 256 15.48 0.33 -57.32
C ILE A 256 15.99 0.53 -58.76
N PHE A 257 15.24 1.24 -59.61
CA PHE A 257 15.66 1.51 -60.98
C PHE A 257 16.88 2.42 -61.08
N ARG A 258 17.06 3.35 -60.13
CA ARG A 258 18.30 4.16 -60.02
C ARG A 258 19.49 3.31 -59.57
N GLU A 259 19.32 2.44 -58.60
CA GLU A 259 20.35 1.48 -58.17
C GLU A 259 20.84 0.60 -59.29
N MET A 260 19.96 0.24 -60.21
CA MET A 260 20.26 -0.58 -61.40
C MET A 260 20.70 0.21 -62.61
N ASN A 261 20.79 1.55 -62.54
CA ASN A 261 21.08 2.43 -63.68
C ASN A 261 20.09 2.27 -64.86
N LEU A 262 18.83 1.91 -64.54
CA LEU A 262 17.76 1.68 -65.53
C LEU A 262 16.91 2.94 -65.80
N MET A 263 17.15 4.02 -65.05
CA MET A 263 16.45 5.29 -65.25
C MET A 263 17.08 6.09 -66.38
N PRO A 264 16.28 6.50 -67.39
CA PRO A 264 16.78 7.43 -68.39
C PRO A 264 17.15 8.78 -67.76
N VAL A 265 18.22 9.40 -68.23
CA VAL A 265 18.78 10.67 -67.76
C VAL A 265 17.83 11.87 -67.92
N TRP A 266 16.72 11.74 -68.71
CA TRP A 266 15.83 12.84 -69.08
C TRP A 266 14.47 12.75 -68.38
N SER A 267 13.96 13.85 -67.94
CA SER A 267 12.69 14.09 -67.28
C SER A 267 11.51 13.76 -68.22
N GLY A 268 10.83 12.70 -68.03
CA GLY A 268 9.68 12.24 -68.78
C GLY A 268 9.43 10.73 -68.69
N ALA A 269 10.34 10.05 -67.98
CA ALA A 269 10.14 8.64 -67.73
C ALA A 269 8.87 8.42 -66.87
N SER A 270 8.03 7.47 -67.28
CA SER A 270 6.90 7.08 -66.47
C SER A 270 7.33 6.71 -65.05
N THR A 271 6.65 7.26 -64.08
CA THR A 271 6.81 6.88 -62.65
C THR A 271 5.85 5.78 -62.21
N THR A 272 5.21 5.14 -63.18
CA THR A 272 4.30 4.04 -62.93
C THR A 272 5.06 2.72 -62.93
N PHE A 273 5.00 2.08 -61.77
CA PHE A 273 5.64 0.79 -61.51
C PHE A 273 4.60 -0.21 -61.03
N ARG A 274 4.81 -1.50 -61.30
CA ARG A 274 4.02 -2.61 -60.79
C ARG A 274 4.91 -3.77 -60.37
N TRP A 275 4.48 -4.49 -59.36
CA TRP A 275 5.08 -5.78 -58.96
C TRP A 275 4.52 -6.89 -59.79
N GLU A 276 5.37 -7.82 -60.22
CA GLU A 276 4.96 -9.01 -60.92
C GLU A 276 5.62 -10.22 -60.26
N SER A 277 4.84 -11.32 -60.16
CA SER A 277 5.31 -12.64 -59.74
C SER A 277 6.10 -12.65 -58.41
N PRO A 278 5.61 -12.05 -57.32
CA PRO A 278 6.31 -12.14 -56.05
C PRO A 278 6.35 -13.60 -55.61
N LYS A 279 7.58 -14.10 -55.36
CA LYS A 279 7.83 -15.47 -54.92
C LYS A 279 8.57 -15.45 -53.59
N LEU A 280 8.03 -16.08 -52.56
CA LEU A 280 8.69 -16.30 -51.30
C LEU A 280 9.93 -17.19 -51.50
N ILE A 281 11.08 -16.74 -51.00
CA ILE A 281 12.36 -17.44 -51.17
C ILE A 281 13.03 -17.83 -49.85
N SER A 282 12.74 -17.13 -48.76
CA SER A 282 13.18 -17.48 -47.41
C SER A 282 12.34 -16.79 -46.35
N ALA A 283 12.37 -17.32 -45.16
CA ALA A 283 11.72 -16.73 -43.98
C ALA A 283 12.66 -16.79 -42.78
N TYR A 284 12.59 -15.79 -41.93
CA TYR A 284 13.39 -15.67 -40.71
C TYR A 284 12.46 -15.32 -39.54
N PHE A 285 12.84 -15.79 -38.36
CA PHE A 285 12.23 -15.46 -37.11
C PHE A 285 13.30 -14.79 -36.22
N ASP A 286 12.99 -13.61 -35.75
CA ASP A 286 13.88 -12.81 -34.93
C ASP A 286 13.31 -12.67 -33.53
N ILE A 287 14.15 -12.90 -32.52
CA ILE A 287 13.82 -12.74 -31.11
C ILE A 287 14.75 -11.71 -30.50
N ARG A 288 14.22 -10.73 -29.81
CA ARG A 288 14.99 -9.73 -29.10
C ARG A 288 15.83 -10.36 -27.99
N LYS A 289 17.11 -10.04 -27.96
CA LYS A 289 18.03 -10.48 -26.91
C LYS A 289 17.71 -9.80 -25.57
N SER A 290 17.76 -10.55 -24.48
CA SER A 290 17.50 -10.04 -23.13
C SER A 290 18.51 -9.01 -22.65
N ASP A 291 19.72 -9.02 -23.20
CA ASP A 291 20.85 -8.14 -22.89
C ASP A 291 21.04 -7.02 -23.93
N SER A 292 20.08 -6.87 -24.85
CA SER A 292 20.09 -5.74 -25.78
C SER A 292 20.16 -4.42 -25.02
N PRO A 293 21.15 -3.55 -25.31
CA PRO A 293 21.34 -2.28 -24.61
C PRO A 293 20.17 -1.30 -24.77
N ASP A 294 19.30 -1.57 -25.72
CA ASP A 294 18.10 -0.79 -26.01
C ASP A 294 16.88 -1.43 -25.35
N ASN A 295 16.68 -1.15 -24.05
CA ASN A 295 15.47 -1.48 -23.34
C ASN A 295 14.25 -0.62 -23.79
N ASP A 296 14.30 -0.15 -25.04
CA ASP A 296 13.21 0.65 -25.59
C ASP A 296 11.99 -0.24 -25.84
N ILE A 297 10.97 -0.05 -25.03
CA ILE A 297 9.65 -0.72 -25.12
C ILE A 297 9.00 -0.47 -26.49
N GLN A 298 9.49 0.50 -27.28
CA GLN A 298 8.98 0.80 -28.61
C GLN A 298 9.48 -0.16 -29.69
N LYS A 299 10.46 -1.02 -29.40
CA LYS A 299 10.91 -2.07 -30.35
C LYS A 299 10.09 -3.34 -30.12
N HIS A 300 9.69 -4.00 -31.22
CA HIS A 300 9.02 -5.29 -31.19
C HIS A 300 9.86 -6.35 -30.46
N VAL A 301 9.19 -7.31 -29.83
CA VAL A 301 9.85 -8.39 -29.06
C VAL A 301 10.33 -9.49 -29.96
N ASN A 302 9.50 -9.88 -30.93
CA ASN A 302 9.83 -10.83 -31.97
C ASN A 302 9.25 -10.36 -33.31
N ASP A 303 9.76 -10.90 -34.40
CA ASP A 303 9.18 -10.70 -35.71
C ASP A 303 9.43 -11.89 -36.65
N VAL A 304 8.59 -11.96 -37.70
CA VAL A 304 8.79 -12.84 -38.84
C VAL A 304 9.04 -12.00 -40.08
N LYS A 305 10.20 -12.26 -40.74
CA LYS A 305 10.56 -11.65 -42.02
C LYS A 305 10.39 -12.64 -43.15
N LEU A 306 9.52 -12.32 -44.09
CA LEU A 306 9.32 -13.03 -45.31
C LEU A 306 10.09 -12.35 -46.45
N ILE A 307 10.99 -13.07 -47.11
CA ILE A 307 11.83 -12.54 -48.16
C ILE A 307 11.27 -13.02 -49.50
N TYR A 308 10.99 -12.07 -50.39
CA TYR A 308 10.46 -12.31 -51.72
C TYR A 308 11.43 -11.92 -52.80
N ASN A 309 11.50 -12.72 -53.87
CA ASN A 309 12.00 -12.27 -55.15
C ASN A 309 10.78 -11.87 -56.03
N ALA A 310 10.76 -10.62 -56.47
CA ALA A 310 9.67 -10.07 -57.29
C ALA A 310 10.23 -9.34 -58.50
N VAL A 311 9.50 -9.32 -59.60
CA VAL A 311 9.83 -8.51 -60.77
C VAL A 311 9.16 -7.16 -60.63
N LEU A 312 9.95 -6.11 -60.72
CA LEU A 312 9.46 -4.74 -60.77
C LEU A 312 9.49 -4.24 -62.19
N THR A 313 8.32 -3.91 -62.72
CA THR A 313 8.16 -3.49 -64.14
C THR A 313 7.70 -2.04 -64.20
N GLN A 314 8.36 -1.23 -64.99
CA GLN A 314 7.95 0.13 -65.38
C GLN A 314 6.96 0.10 -66.54
N ALA A 315 6.12 1.11 -66.68
CA ALA A 315 5.09 1.19 -67.75
C ALA A 315 5.64 1.13 -69.19
N ASN A 316 6.92 1.41 -69.36
CA ASN A 316 7.60 1.29 -70.69
C ASN A 316 8.05 -0.15 -71.00
N GLY A 317 7.78 -1.10 -70.13
CA GLY A 317 8.18 -2.51 -70.26
C GLY A 317 9.57 -2.85 -69.71
N THR A 318 10.35 -1.86 -69.26
CA THR A 318 11.64 -2.14 -68.57
C THR A 318 11.38 -2.81 -67.24
N SER A 319 12.07 -3.89 -66.93
CA SER A 319 11.91 -4.63 -65.68
C SER A 319 13.23 -5.00 -65.01
N CYS A 320 13.21 -5.25 -63.72
CA CYS A 320 14.34 -5.79 -62.95
C CYS A 320 13.81 -6.68 -61.85
N ASN A 321 14.67 -7.59 -61.39
CA ASN A 321 14.39 -8.37 -60.19
C ASN A 321 14.71 -7.54 -58.95
N ALA A 322 13.88 -7.66 -57.95
CA ALA A 322 14.06 -7.02 -56.66
C ALA A 322 13.76 -8.03 -55.52
N GLU A 323 14.57 -7.95 -54.50
CA GLU A 323 14.29 -8.62 -53.25
C GLU A 323 13.49 -7.69 -52.34
N VAL A 324 12.40 -8.20 -51.76
CA VAL A 324 11.46 -7.47 -50.95
C VAL A 324 11.34 -8.17 -49.59
N ILE A 325 11.43 -7.43 -48.52
CA ILE A 325 11.27 -7.94 -47.15
C ILE A 325 9.96 -7.46 -46.58
N VAL A 326 9.10 -8.40 -46.18
CA VAL A 326 7.86 -8.16 -45.46
C VAL A 326 8.06 -8.62 -44.03
N ARG A 327 7.74 -7.77 -43.06
CA ARG A 327 7.85 -8.07 -41.63
C ARG A 327 6.48 -8.09 -40.98
N PHE A 328 6.28 -9.04 -40.07
CA PHE A 328 5.19 -9.12 -39.11
C PHE A 328 5.76 -9.09 -37.70
N GLU A 329 5.27 -8.21 -36.85
CA GLU A 329 5.83 -7.93 -35.52
C GLU A 329 4.93 -8.47 -34.42
N ASP A 330 5.53 -8.81 -33.26
CA ASP A 330 4.86 -9.17 -32.00
C ASP A 330 3.91 -10.36 -32.14
N ILE A 331 4.49 -11.49 -32.51
CA ILE A 331 3.78 -12.79 -32.62
C ILE A 331 3.59 -13.36 -31.22
N ILE A 332 2.36 -13.69 -30.87
CA ILE A 332 1.96 -14.06 -29.53
C ILE A 332 1.36 -15.48 -29.51
N GLY A 333 1.87 -16.32 -28.62
CA GLY A 333 1.21 -17.56 -28.21
C GLY A 333 0.12 -17.24 -27.19
N ARG A 334 -1.12 -17.59 -27.53
CA ARG A 334 -2.27 -17.39 -26.63
C ARG A 334 -2.38 -18.53 -25.63
N GLN A 335 -2.97 -18.22 -24.48
CA GLN A 335 -3.19 -19.21 -23.42
C GLN A 335 -4.03 -20.42 -23.87
N ASP A 336 -4.87 -20.28 -24.90
CA ASP A 336 -5.66 -21.35 -25.48
C ASP A 336 -4.88 -22.25 -26.46
N GLY A 337 -3.58 -22.01 -26.65
CA GLY A 337 -2.69 -22.73 -27.52
C GLY A 337 -2.73 -22.27 -28.99
N THR A 338 -3.44 -21.20 -29.30
CA THR A 338 -3.43 -20.59 -30.66
C THR A 338 -2.31 -19.57 -30.77
N VAL A 339 -1.90 -19.28 -32.02
CA VAL A 339 -0.91 -18.25 -32.32
C VAL A 339 -1.60 -17.04 -32.97
N ASP A 340 -1.39 -15.90 -32.35
CA ASP A 340 -1.75 -14.59 -32.93
C ASP A 340 -0.57 -14.06 -33.75
N LEU A 341 -0.72 -14.08 -35.03
CA LEU A 341 0.30 -13.68 -36.00
C LEU A 341 0.40 -12.18 -36.20
N ASN A 342 -0.45 -11.39 -35.52
CA ASN A 342 -0.54 -9.94 -35.70
C ASN A 342 -0.50 -9.52 -37.19
N LEU A 343 -1.31 -10.17 -38.04
CA LEU A 343 -1.29 -9.97 -39.48
C LEU A 343 -1.47 -8.53 -39.93
N SER A 344 -2.06 -7.70 -39.08
CA SER A 344 -2.24 -6.25 -39.30
C SER A 344 -0.91 -5.44 -39.24
N SER A 345 0.11 -5.98 -38.58
CA SER A 345 1.45 -5.35 -38.53
C SER A 345 2.25 -5.52 -39.84
N GLY A 346 1.80 -6.41 -40.73
CA GLY A 346 2.48 -6.73 -41.97
C GLY A 346 2.84 -5.51 -42.80
N THR A 347 4.13 -5.32 -43.06
CA THR A 347 4.63 -4.17 -43.81
C THR A 347 5.88 -4.52 -44.61
N ILE A 348 6.03 -3.88 -45.81
CA ILE A 348 7.27 -3.95 -46.55
C ILE A 348 8.27 -3.01 -45.86
N ILE A 349 9.34 -3.57 -45.29
CA ILE A 349 10.38 -2.79 -44.59
C ILE A 349 11.56 -2.47 -45.53
N SER A 350 11.81 -3.29 -46.55
CA SER A 350 12.87 -3.08 -47.52
C SER A 350 12.50 -3.66 -48.88
N ALA A 351 12.98 -3.02 -49.93
CA ALA A 351 12.98 -3.58 -51.30
C ALA A 351 14.24 -3.04 -52.02
N SER A 352 15.05 -3.94 -52.62
CA SER A 352 16.31 -3.57 -53.29
C SER A 352 16.55 -4.53 -54.45
N ALA A 353 17.22 -4.04 -55.50
CA ALA A 353 17.70 -4.86 -56.61
C ALA A 353 19.01 -5.63 -56.30
N ARG A 354 19.61 -5.39 -55.12
CA ARG A 354 20.89 -6.01 -54.75
C ARG A 354 20.72 -7.00 -53.59
N ASN A 355 21.14 -8.25 -53.83
CA ASN A 355 21.12 -9.32 -52.81
C ASN A 355 21.96 -8.97 -51.54
N ALA A 356 22.86 -7.98 -51.62
CA ALA A 356 23.67 -7.60 -50.50
C ALA A 356 22.90 -6.98 -49.33
N ASN A 357 21.77 -6.32 -49.60
CA ASN A 357 21.00 -5.59 -48.60
C ASN A 357 20.29 -6.52 -47.60
N ILE A 358 19.89 -7.74 -48.03
CA ILE A 358 19.26 -8.71 -47.11
C ILE A 358 20.26 -9.22 -46.08
N LYS A 359 21.47 -9.60 -46.55
CA LYS A 359 22.53 -10.05 -45.65
C LYS A 359 22.95 -8.95 -44.69
N GLU A 360 22.98 -7.71 -45.12
CA GLU A 360 23.31 -6.54 -44.28
C GLU A 360 22.19 -6.28 -43.25
N LEU A 361 20.91 -6.37 -43.67
CA LEU A 361 19.78 -6.21 -42.75
C LEU A 361 19.76 -7.28 -41.68
N ILE A 362 19.92 -8.56 -42.06
CA ILE A 362 19.98 -9.69 -41.11
C ILE A 362 21.21 -9.54 -40.20
N SER A 363 22.37 -9.09 -40.71
CA SER A 363 23.55 -8.86 -39.89
C SER A 363 23.39 -7.71 -38.91
N ASN A 364 22.69 -6.65 -39.29
CA ASN A 364 22.41 -5.52 -38.42
C ASN A 364 21.39 -5.87 -37.32
N ASP A 365 20.36 -6.64 -37.67
CA ASP A 365 19.39 -7.13 -36.69
C ASP A 365 20.03 -8.13 -35.68
N ALA A 366 21.03 -8.89 -36.12
CA ALA A 366 21.75 -9.84 -35.24
C ALA A 366 22.49 -9.18 -34.06
N SER A 367 22.65 -7.85 -34.02
CA SER A 367 23.15 -7.13 -32.85
C SER A 367 22.14 -7.14 -31.68
N ASP A 368 20.87 -7.00 -31.99
CA ASP A 368 19.79 -6.82 -31.02
C ASP A 368 18.85 -8.04 -30.92
N TYR A 369 18.89 -8.90 -31.96
CA TYR A 369 18.03 -10.06 -32.11
C TYR A 369 18.82 -11.36 -32.35
N ASP A 370 18.28 -12.46 -31.86
CA ASP A 370 18.67 -13.81 -32.29
C ASP A 370 17.85 -14.16 -33.54
N VAL A 371 18.56 -14.29 -34.67
CA VAL A 371 17.96 -14.53 -35.99
C VAL A 371 18.00 -16.02 -36.32
N GLN A 372 16.84 -16.60 -36.57
CA GLN A 372 16.70 -18.01 -36.91
C GLN A 372 15.97 -18.19 -38.26
N THR A 373 16.38 -19.19 -39.05
CA THR A 373 15.73 -19.49 -40.32
C THR A 373 14.49 -20.32 -40.09
N LEU A 374 13.39 -19.96 -40.73
CA LEU A 374 12.19 -20.77 -40.80
C LEU A 374 12.17 -21.61 -42.10
N ASP A 375 11.78 -22.88 -42.01
CA ASP A 375 11.60 -23.73 -43.17
C ASP A 375 10.37 -23.27 -43.96
N ILE A 376 10.55 -23.04 -45.26
CA ILE A 376 9.46 -22.75 -46.20
C ILE A 376 9.27 -23.98 -47.12
N GLN A 377 8.07 -24.51 -47.16
CA GLN A 377 7.68 -25.60 -48.06
C GLN A 377 7.12 -25.08 -49.37
#